data_23eb51d10912b930bcf252c6792594d4
#
_entry.id   23eb51d10912b930bcf252c6792594d4
#
_cell.length_a   1.000
_cell.length_b   1.000
_cell.length_c   1.000
_cell.angle_alpha   90.00
_cell.angle_beta   90.00
_cell.angle_gamma   90.00
#
_symmetry.space_group_name_H-M   'P 1'
#
loop_
_entity.id
_entity.type
_entity.pdbx_description
1 polymer ?
#
loop_
_entity_poly.entity_id
_entity_poly.type
_entity_poly.pdbx_seq_one_letter_code
_entity_poly.pdbx_strand_id
1 'polypeptide(L)'
;SYFEGISDIEYNTAKEMTKLGGVIQVPFREGNQFLGEDGLQDIFYSIREKTRTISDHHANLAKTVEGSIVQHLHKLRQEIKAHIANVQQDTGKLANMVAREREVSTKMISDLARSITLLKNTPMSVSPREDPYTANQAVSIQLQRQVNEENALQKSIIIMQQNSAHFEEAVVRSIQSAWQTFDEWSGRMSAQVQDTWLGLGVHMRSLEPNAEWIAFASRSDHLLDPDTVSYTHLRAHET
;
A
#
# COMPACT_ATOMS: atom_id res chain seq x y z
N SER A 1 -3.54 -6.81 -1.31
CA SER A 1 -2.31 -6.23 -1.92
C SER A 1 -1.12 -6.33 -0.99
N TYR A 2 0.07 -5.96 -1.45
CA TYR A 2 1.29 -6.00 -0.61
C TYR A 2 1.15 -5.13 0.65
N PHE A 3 0.69 -3.89 0.50
CA PHE A 3 0.53 -2.98 1.63
C PHE A 3 -0.64 -3.32 2.56
N GLU A 4 -1.70 -3.96 2.07
CA GLU A 4 -2.74 -4.55 2.93
C GLU A 4 -2.12 -5.61 3.84
N GLY A 5 -1.30 -6.51 3.28
CA GLY A 5 -0.59 -7.52 4.07
C GLY A 5 0.35 -6.91 5.12
N ILE A 6 1.05 -5.81 4.81
CA ILE A 6 1.85 -5.09 5.81
C ILE A 6 0.96 -4.52 6.91
N SER A 7 -0.14 -3.85 6.56
CA SER A 7 -1.08 -3.30 7.54
C SER A 7 -1.61 -4.38 8.48
N ASP A 8 -1.97 -5.56 7.94
CA ASP A 8 -2.44 -6.71 8.74
C ASP A 8 -1.36 -7.23 9.70
N ILE A 9 -0.11 -7.33 9.24
CA ILE A 9 1.02 -7.76 10.07
C ILE A 9 1.24 -6.78 11.23
N GLU A 10 1.30 -5.49 10.94
CA GLU A 10 1.52 -4.45 11.94
C GLU A 10 0.36 -4.39 12.96
N TYR A 11 -0.88 -4.51 12.48
CA TYR A 11 -2.07 -4.57 13.35
C TYR A 11 -2.04 -5.80 14.28
N ASN A 12 -1.68 -6.96 13.76
CA ASN A 12 -1.57 -8.18 14.57
C ASN A 12 -0.43 -8.07 15.59
N THR A 13 0.71 -7.48 15.22
CA THR A 13 1.82 -7.21 16.14
C THR A 13 1.38 -6.30 17.28
N ALA A 14 0.68 -5.20 16.98
CA ALA A 14 0.12 -4.31 17.98
C ALA A 14 -0.82 -5.06 18.95
N LYS A 15 -1.71 -5.89 18.41
CA LYS A 15 -2.66 -6.68 19.22
C LYS A 15 -1.95 -7.66 20.16
N GLU A 16 -0.93 -8.37 19.69
CA GLU A 16 -0.18 -9.31 20.51
C GLU A 16 0.67 -8.59 21.57
N MET A 17 1.27 -7.43 21.24
CA MET A 17 1.96 -6.57 22.22
C MET A 17 1.01 -6.04 23.29
N THR A 18 -0.22 -5.65 22.94
CA THR A 18 -1.25 -5.25 23.92
C THR A 18 -1.56 -6.38 24.88
N LYS A 19 -1.75 -7.61 24.38
CA LYS A 19 -1.98 -8.80 25.23
C LYS A 19 -0.80 -9.06 26.15
N LEU A 20 0.43 -8.99 25.62
CA LEU A 20 1.66 -9.20 26.38
C LEU A 20 1.77 -8.19 27.54
N GLY A 21 1.52 -6.90 27.27
CA GLY A 21 1.46 -5.88 28.33
C GLY A 21 0.40 -6.17 29.39
N GLY A 22 -0.71 -6.81 29.02
CA GLY A 22 -1.79 -7.19 29.94
C GLY A 22 -1.44 -8.35 30.90
N VAL A 23 -0.41 -9.14 30.58
CA VAL A 23 0.06 -10.23 31.46
C VAL A 23 0.71 -9.67 32.72
N ILE A 24 1.27 -8.48 32.67
CA ILE A 24 1.98 -7.84 33.79
C ILE A 24 0.99 -7.14 34.71
N GLN A 25 0.78 -7.71 35.88
CA GLN A 25 -0.13 -7.14 36.88
C GLN A 25 0.64 -6.32 37.92
N VAL A 26 0.55 -5.00 37.83
CA VAL A 26 1.09 -4.05 38.79
C VAL A 26 0.01 -3.02 39.17
N PRO A 27 -0.06 -2.54 40.41
CA PRO A 27 0.79 -2.92 41.55
C PRO A 27 0.68 -4.41 41.89
N PHE A 28 1.74 -4.99 42.50
CA PHE A 28 1.69 -6.34 43.04
C PHE A 28 0.62 -6.46 44.13
N ARG A 29 0.23 -7.69 44.49
CA ARG A 29 -0.86 -7.93 45.45
C ARG A 29 -0.59 -7.24 46.80
N GLU A 30 -1.65 -6.87 47.51
CA GLU A 30 -1.56 -6.36 48.88
C GLU A 30 -0.70 -7.27 49.75
N GLY A 31 0.13 -6.67 50.63
CA GLY A 31 1.12 -7.39 51.45
C GLY A 31 2.45 -7.67 50.71
N ASN A 32 2.58 -7.27 49.47
CA ASN A 32 3.85 -7.36 48.77
C ASN A 32 4.91 -6.46 49.42
N GLN A 33 6.10 -7.01 49.61
CA GLN A 33 7.24 -6.34 50.25
C GLN A 33 8.13 -5.56 49.23
N PHE A 34 7.89 -5.72 47.95
CA PHE A 34 8.70 -5.10 46.91
C PHE A 34 8.52 -3.58 46.85
N LEU A 35 9.60 -2.86 46.54
CA LEU A 35 9.61 -1.40 46.40
C LEU A 35 8.78 -0.94 45.20
N GLY A 36 7.95 0.09 45.45
CA GLY A 36 7.14 0.73 44.41
C GLY A 36 7.94 1.72 43.58
N GLU A 37 8.92 2.39 44.17
CA GLU A 37 9.82 3.32 43.51
C GLU A 37 11.25 2.76 43.58
N ASP A 38 12.00 2.88 42.49
CA ASP A 38 13.38 2.37 42.35
C ASP A 38 13.56 0.89 42.69
N GLY A 39 12.50 0.08 42.57
CA GLY A 39 12.47 -1.34 42.85
C GLY A 39 11.84 -2.18 41.75
N LEU A 40 11.65 -3.48 42.06
CA LEU A 40 11.10 -4.44 41.10
C LEU A 40 9.70 -4.09 40.62
N GLN A 41 8.84 -3.53 41.46
CA GLN A 41 7.49 -3.13 41.06
C GLN A 41 7.49 -2.01 40.04
N ASP A 42 8.39 -1.03 40.20
CA ASP A 42 8.58 0.06 39.22
C ASP A 42 9.08 -0.46 37.89
N ILE A 43 10.03 -1.39 37.86
CA ILE A 43 10.50 -2.06 36.65
C ILE A 43 9.35 -2.77 35.94
N PHE A 44 8.54 -3.56 36.62
CA PHE A 44 7.40 -4.26 36.00
C PHE A 44 6.33 -3.30 35.50
N TYR A 45 6.10 -2.19 36.19
CA TYR A 45 5.24 -1.11 35.72
C TYR A 45 5.80 -0.53 34.41
N SER A 46 7.09 -0.22 34.38
CA SER A 46 7.79 0.31 33.20
C SER A 46 7.73 -0.65 32.01
N ILE A 47 7.96 -1.96 32.24
CA ILE A 47 7.85 -2.98 31.18
C ILE A 47 6.43 -2.97 30.59
N ARG A 48 5.39 -2.95 31.41
CA ARG A 48 4.00 -2.91 30.95
C ARG A 48 3.70 -1.68 30.10
N GLU A 49 4.06 -0.50 30.57
CA GLU A 49 3.76 0.75 29.87
C GLU A 49 4.60 0.90 28.60
N LYS A 50 5.87 0.50 28.61
CA LYS A 50 6.71 0.51 27.41
C LYS A 50 6.24 -0.50 26.35
N THR A 51 5.76 -1.68 26.79
CA THR A 51 5.15 -2.66 25.86
C THR A 51 3.88 -2.11 25.21
N ARG A 52 3.05 -1.36 25.94
CA ARG A 52 1.87 -0.67 25.40
C ARG A 52 2.28 0.42 24.39
N THR A 53 3.30 1.22 24.73
CA THR A 53 3.84 2.22 23.83
C THR A 53 4.30 1.61 22.51
N ILE A 54 4.99 0.47 22.54
CA ILE A 54 5.40 -0.26 21.33
C ILE A 54 4.18 -0.74 20.55
N SER A 55 3.15 -1.27 21.22
CA SER A 55 1.88 -1.63 20.59
C SER A 55 1.27 -0.45 19.83
N ASP A 56 1.24 0.74 20.44
CA ASP A 56 0.69 1.96 19.84
C ASP A 56 1.48 2.39 18.60
N HIS A 57 2.81 2.23 18.59
CA HIS A 57 3.64 2.52 17.41
C HIS A 57 3.28 1.61 16.24
N HIS A 58 3.14 0.29 16.46
CA HIS A 58 2.70 -0.66 15.44
C HIS A 58 1.27 -0.37 14.96
N ALA A 59 0.34 -0.09 15.88
CA ALA A 59 -1.04 0.27 15.53
C ALA A 59 -1.12 1.54 14.66
N ASN A 60 -0.31 2.55 14.98
CA ASN A 60 -0.26 3.79 14.21
C ASN A 60 0.31 3.57 12.80
N LEU A 61 1.36 2.75 12.65
CA LEU A 61 1.88 2.37 11.34
C LEU A 61 0.81 1.63 10.52
N ALA A 62 0.15 0.61 11.09
CA ALA A 62 -0.93 -0.13 10.43
C ALA A 62 -2.02 0.81 9.92
N LYS A 63 -2.50 1.72 10.78
CA LYS A 63 -3.53 2.71 10.43
C LYS A 63 -3.07 3.67 9.33
N THR A 64 -1.82 4.08 9.33
CA THR A 64 -1.27 4.97 8.31
C THR A 64 -1.16 4.24 6.97
N VAL A 65 -0.65 3.00 6.97
CA VAL A 65 -0.56 2.18 5.76
C VAL A 65 -1.95 1.96 5.15
N GLU A 66 -2.94 1.56 5.95
CA GLU A 66 -4.30 1.32 5.48
C GLU A 66 -4.98 2.61 4.98
N GLY A 67 -4.95 3.67 5.79
CA GLY A 67 -5.69 4.91 5.51
C GLY A 67 -5.08 5.78 4.42
N SER A 68 -3.76 5.78 4.27
CA SER A 68 -3.07 6.65 3.32
C SER A 68 -2.59 5.89 2.09
N ILE A 69 -1.84 4.80 2.28
CA ILE A 69 -1.18 4.10 1.18
C ILE A 69 -2.15 3.20 0.43
N VAL A 70 -2.87 2.32 1.14
CA VAL A 70 -3.80 1.36 0.51
C VAL A 70 -4.93 2.09 -0.21
N GLN A 71 -5.53 3.10 0.42
CA GLN A 71 -6.60 3.90 -0.19
C GLN A 71 -6.11 4.66 -1.43
N HIS A 72 -4.92 5.24 -1.37
CA HIS A 72 -4.29 5.91 -2.52
C HIS A 72 -4.09 4.94 -3.70
N LEU A 73 -3.54 3.75 -3.44
CA LEU A 73 -3.30 2.74 -4.48
C LEU A 73 -4.61 2.14 -5.04
N HIS A 74 -5.66 2.02 -4.22
CA HIS A 74 -6.98 1.63 -4.71
C HIS A 74 -7.57 2.66 -5.68
N LYS A 75 -7.44 3.95 -5.37
CA LYS A 75 -7.86 5.03 -6.26
C LYS A 75 -7.05 5.00 -7.57
N LEU A 76 -5.74 4.88 -7.48
CA LEU A 76 -4.86 4.74 -8.65
C LEU A 76 -5.28 3.56 -9.54
N ARG A 77 -5.61 2.41 -8.96
CA ARG A 77 -6.11 1.25 -9.70
C ARG A 77 -7.42 1.55 -10.45
N GLN A 78 -8.31 2.33 -9.87
CA GLN A 78 -9.55 2.76 -10.54
C GLN A 78 -9.26 3.71 -11.70
N GLU A 79 -8.34 4.65 -11.52
CA GLU A 79 -7.89 5.58 -12.57
C GLU A 79 -7.25 4.83 -13.75
N ILE A 80 -6.41 3.81 -13.48
CA ILE A 80 -5.83 2.96 -14.53
C ILE A 80 -6.93 2.23 -15.31
N LYS A 81 -7.92 1.64 -14.63
CA LYS A 81 -9.04 0.97 -15.30
C LYS A 81 -9.85 1.93 -16.17
N ALA A 82 -10.13 3.13 -15.67
CA ALA A 82 -10.85 4.15 -16.42
C ALA A 82 -10.05 4.60 -17.66
N HIS A 83 -8.74 4.82 -17.52
CA HIS A 83 -7.87 5.17 -18.64
C HIS A 83 -7.89 4.09 -19.73
N ILE A 84 -7.73 2.82 -19.38
CA ILE A 84 -7.79 1.69 -20.33
C ILE A 84 -9.14 1.67 -21.07
N ALA A 85 -10.25 1.82 -20.34
CA ALA A 85 -11.59 1.82 -20.94
C ALA A 85 -11.78 2.99 -21.92
N ASN A 86 -11.31 4.19 -21.57
CA ASN A 86 -11.38 5.36 -22.44
C ASN A 86 -10.56 5.16 -23.73
N VAL A 87 -9.32 4.66 -23.60
CA VAL A 87 -8.45 4.34 -24.73
C VAL A 87 -9.13 3.35 -25.68
N GLN A 88 -9.70 2.27 -25.16
CA GLN A 88 -10.39 1.25 -25.95
C GLN A 88 -11.65 1.79 -26.65
N GLN A 89 -12.41 2.64 -25.96
CA GLN A 89 -13.63 3.21 -26.50
C GLN A 89 -13.35 4.20 -27.65
N ASP A 90 -12.38 5.09 -27.47
CA ASP A 90 -12.10 6.15 -28.45
C ASP A 90 -11.43 5.58 -29.69
N THR A 91 -10.44 4.69 -29.56
CA THR A 91 -9.84 4.00 -30.69
C THR A 91 -10.81 3.10 -31.42
N GLY A 92 -11.64 2.35 -30.67
CA GLY A 92 -12.60 1.43 -31.25
C GLY A 92 -13.63 2.11 -32.13
N LYS A 93 -14.13 3.29 -31.73
CA LYS A 93 -15.08 4.08 -32.55
C LYS A 93 -14.46 4.50 -33.86
N LEU A 94 -13.27 5.10 -33.83
CA LEU A 94 -12.57 5.59 -35.03
C LEU A 94 -12.14 4.45 -35.95
N ALA A 95 -11.66 3.34 -35.38
CA ALA A 95 -11.31 2.15 -36.16
C ALA A 95 -12.53 1.56 -36.90
N ASN A 96 -13.69 1.52 -36.24
CA ASN A 96 -14.93 1.08 -36.91
C ASN A 96 -15.41 2.03 -37.99
N MET A 97 -15.22 3.35 -37.83
CA MET A 97 -15.53 4.32 -38.91
C MET A 97 -14.64 4.08 -40.12
N VAL A 98 -13.34 3.96 -39.93
CA VAL A 98 -12.39 3.66 -41.04
C VAL A 98 -12.72 2.33 -41.71
N ALA A 99 -13.06 1.29 -40.95
CA ALA A 99 -13.46 -0.01 -41.49
C ALA A 99 -14.68 0.10 -42.42
N ARG A 100 -15.69 0.87 -42.02
CA ARG A 100 -16.90 1.13 -42.85
C ARG A 100 -16.56 1.91 -44.11
N GLU A 101 -15.76 2.96 -44.03
CA GLU A 101 -15.36 3.74 -45.22
C GLU A 101 -14.54 2.87 -46.19
N ARG A 102 -13.67 1.98 -45.73
CA ARG A 102 -12.93 1.02 -46.56
C ARG A 102 -13.87 0.03 -47.26
N GLU A 103 -14.88 -0.48 -46.55
CA GLU A 103 -15.87 -1.37 -47.16
C GLU A 103 -16.65 -0.68 -48.27
N VAL A 104 -17.12 0.54 -48.02
CA VAL A 104 -17.79 1.39 -49.04
C VAL A 104 -16.89 1.64 -50.24
N SER A 105 -15.63 2.03 -50.03
CA SER A 105 -14.65 2.27 -51.10
C SER A 105 -14.42 0.98 -51.92
N THR A 106 -14.24 -0.16 -51.29
CA THR A 106 -14.03 -1.45 -51.98
C THR A 106 -15.21 -1.80 -52.84
N LYS A 107 -16.44 -1.61 -52.37
CA LYS A 107 -17.65 -1.84 -53.15
C LYS A 107 -17.73 -0.90 -54.35
N MET A 108 -17.51 0.38 -54.16
CA MET A 108 -17.58 1.37 -55.23
C MET A 108 -16.51 1.13 -56.30
N ILE A 109 -15.30 0.72 -55.93
CA ILE A 109 -14.24 0.34 -56.88
C ILE A 109 -14.66 -0.91 -57.67
N SER A 110 -15.27 -1.89 -57.05
CA SER A 110 -15.79 -3.07 -57.72
C SER A 110 -16.91 -2.73 -58.72
N ASP A 111 -17.82 -1.82 -58.32
CA ASP A 111 -18.91 -1.36 -59.18
C ASP A 111 -18.35 -0.54 -60.37
N LEU A 112 -17.34 0.32 -60.17
CA LEU A 112 -16.64 1.00 -61.23
C LEU A 112 -16.01 0.04 -62.24
N ALA A 113 -15.31 -1.01 -61.74
CA ALA A 113 -14.71 -2.03 -62.60
C ALA A 113 -15.77 -2.75 -63.45
N ARG A 114 -16.95 -3.01 -62.87
CA ARG A 114 -18.09 -3.60 -63.57
C ARG A 114 -18.62 -2.63 -64.67
N SER A 115 -18.80 -1.35 -64.34
CA SER A 115 -19.26 -0.34 -65.31
C SER A 115 -18.30 -0.20 -66.48
N ILE A 116 -16.98 -0.21 -66.25
CA ILE A 116 -15.95 -0.20 -67.30
C ILE A 116 -16.07 -1.41 -68.22
N THR A 117 -16.30 -2.58 -67.64
CA THR A 117 -16.46 -3.85 -68.38
C THR A 117 -17.73 -3.82 -69.27
N LEU A 118 -18.84 -3.31 -68.73
CA LEU A 118 -20.09 -3.13 -69.47
C LEU A 118 -19.91 -2.17 -70.63
N LEU A 119 -19.29 -1.02 -70.43
CA LEU A 119 -19.02 -0.07 -71.50
C LEU A 119 -18.16 -0.69 -72.59
N LYS A 120 -17.15 -1.48 -72.27
CA LYS A 120 -16.30 -2.17 -73.25
C LYS A 120 -17.03 -3.20 -74.09
N ASN A 121 -17.91 -3.98 -73.45
CA ASN A 121 -18.52 -5.12 -74.11
C ASN A 121 -19.88 -4.81 -74.77
N THR A 122 -20.64 -3.85 -74.15
CA THR A 122 -22.01 -3.55 -74.62
C THR A 122 -22.24 -1.98 -74.52
N PRO A 123 -21.56 -1.18 -75.31
CA PRO A 123 -21.58 0.31 -75.16
C PRO A 123 -22.99 0.91 -75.32
N MET A 124 -23.86 0.29 -76.09
CA MET A 124 -25.22 0.82 -76.40
C MET A 124 -26.24 0.49 -75.27
N SER A 125 -25.86 -0.33 -74.28
CA SER A 125 -26.75 -0.75 -73.16
C SER A 125 -26.41 -0.01 -71.83
N VAL A 126 -25.42 0.87 -71.79
CA VAL A 126 -24.99 1.59 -70.60
C VAL A 126 -25.96 2.71 -70.30
N SER A 127 -26.60 2.63 -69.10
CA SER A 127 -27.46 3.74 -68.64
C SER A 127 -26.62 4.91 -68.11
N PRO A 128 -27.17 6.14 -68.06
CA PRO A 128 -26.45 7.31 -67.51
C PRO A 128 -26.02 7.12 -66.04
N ARG A 129 -26.64 6.22 -65.29
CA ARG A 129 -26.26 5.87 -63.88
C ARG A 129 -25.09 4.91 -63.81
N GLU A 130 -24.83 4.17 -64.89
CA GLU A 130 -23.74 3.19 -65.01
C GLU A 130 -22.55 3.73 -65.78
N ASP A 131 -22.56 5.03 -66.06
CA ASP A 131 -21.45 5.71 -66.76
C ASP A 131 -20.16 5.64 -65.92
N PRO A 132 -19.08 5.00 -66.44
CA PRO A 132 -17.83 4.87 -65.72
C PRO A 132 -17.19 6.18 -65.32
N TYR A 133 -17.42 7.28 -66.07
CA TYR A 133 -16.91 8.60 -65.72
C TYR A 133 -17.53 9.11 -64.40
N THR A 134 -18.86 9.05 -64.30
CA THR A 134 -19.59 9.43 -63.09
C THR A 134 -19.23 8.54 -61.92
N ALA A 135 -19.13 7.20 -62.13
CA ALA A 135 -18.72 6.27 -61.14
C ALA A 135 -17.28 6.53 -60.63
N ASN A 136 -16.33 6.85 -61.51
CA ASN A 136 -14.96 7.18 -61.14
C ASN A 136 -14.88 8.47 -60.29
N GLN A 137 -15.69 9.48 -60.62
CA GLN A 137 -15.75 10.71 -59.84
C GLN A 137 -16.29 10.42 -58.42
N ALA A 138 -17.32 9.58 -58.28
CA ALA A 138 -17.85 9.17 -57.01
C ALA A 138 -16.83 8.36 -56.19
N VAL A 139 -16.08 7.44 -56.83
CA VAL A 139 -14.99 6.68 -56.19
C VAL A 139 -13.89 7.64 -55.68
N SER A 140 -13.51 8.63 -56.45
CA SER A 140 -12.49 9.61 -56.05
C SER A 140 -12.91 10.39 -54.79
N ILE A 141 -14.18 10.83 -54.73
CA ILE A 141 -14.73 11.53 -53.59
C ILE A 141 -14.74 10.59 -52.36
N GLN A 142 -15.15 9.33 -52.53
CA GLN A 142 -15.19 8.35 -51.45
C GLN A 142 -13.77 8.01 -50.93
N LEU A 143 -12.79 7.84 -51.82
CA LEU A 143 -11.40 7.61 -51.38
C LEU A 143 -10.85 8.81 -50.60
N GLN A 144 -11.15 10.03 -51.04
CA GLN A 144 -10.76 11.22 -50.28
C GLN A 144 -11.38 11.23 -48.89
N ARG A 145 -12.64 10.81 -48.74
CA ARG A 145 -13.31 10.67 -47.45
C ARG A 145 -12.64 9.61 -46.62
N GLN A 146 -12.35 8.41 -47.16
CA GLN A 146 -11.63 7.34 -46.46
C GLN A 146 -10.27 7.83 -45.94
N VAL A 147 -9.47 8.51 -46.80
CA VAL A 147 -8.17 9.06 -46.39
C VAL A 147 -8.30 10.07 -45.27
N ASN A 148 -9.34 10.92 -45.27
CA ASN A 148 -9.58 11.86 -44.18
C ASN A 148 -9.89 11.16 -42.89
N GLU A 149 -10.71 10.09 -42.88
CA GLU A 149 -11.01 9.29 -41.69
C GLU A 149 -9.78 8.51 -41.19
N GLU A 150 -8.96 7.96 -42.09
CA GLU A 150 -7.71 7.29 -41.74
C GLU A 150 -6.70 8.27 -41.09
N ASN A 151 -6.58 9.48 -41.64
CA ASN A 151 -5.74 10.53 -41.05
C ASN A 151 -6.26 10.97 -39.66
N ALA A 152 -7.58 11.08 -39.50
CA ALA A 152 -8.18 11.39 -38.20
C ALA A 152 -7.89 10.29 -37.15
N LEU A 153 -8.00 9.03 -37.54
CA LEU A 153 -7.65 7.89 -36.67
C LEU A 153 -6.16 7.94 -36.30
N GLN A 154 -5.27 8.12 -37.27
CA GLN A 154 -3.82 8.21 -37.02
C GLN A 154 -3.49 9.34 -36.05
N LYS A 155 -4.04 10.54 -36.28
CA LYS A 155 -3.85 11.68 -35.38
C LYS A 155 -4.34 11.39 -33.95
N SER A 156 -5.51 10.76 -33.81
CA SER A 156 -6.06 10.38 -32.53
C SER A 156 -5.17 9.36 -31.81
N ILE A 157 -4.63 8.37 -32.52
CA ILE A 157 -3.69 7.38 -31.95
C ILE A 157 -2.43 8.06 -31.43
N ILE A 158 -1.85 9.02 -32.19
CA ILE A 158 -0.66 9.76 -31.77
C ILE A 158 -0.92 10.53 -30.48
N ILE A 159 -2.03 11.27 -30.42
CA ILE A 159 -2.42 12.02 -29.20
C ILE A 159 -2.61 11.07 -28.02
N MET A 160 -3.25 9.93 -28.23
CA MET A 160 -3.49 8.94 -27.19
C MET A 160 -2.21 8.29 -26.70
N GLN A 161 -1.24 8.00 -27.58
CA GLN A 161 0.09 7.50 -27.19
C GLN A 161 0.80 8.51 -26.28
N GLN A 162 0.77 9.81 -26.64
CA GLN A 162 1.34 10.87 -25.80
C GLN A 162 0.65 10.97 -24.44
N ASN A 163 -0.68 10.95 -24.42
CA ASN A 163 -1.45 10.97 -23.18
C ASN A 163 -1.18 9.74 -22.31
N SER A 164 -1.03 8.56 -22.92
CA SER A 164 -0.71 7.32 -22.21
C SER A 164 0.69 7.35 -21.60
N ALA A 165 1.68 7.94 -22.31
CA ALA A 165 3.02 8.12 -21.77
C ALA A 165 3.02 9.04 -20.53
N HIS A 166 2.31 10.17 -20.58
CA HIS A 166 2.16 11.05 -19.41
C HIS A 166 1.39 10.38 -18.27
N PHE A 167 0.37 9.59 -18.60
CA PHE A 167 -0.39 8.85 -17.60
C PHE A 167 0.48 7.79 -16.92
N GLU A 168 1.29 7.04 -17.66
CA GLU A 168 2.25 6.07 -17.11
C GLU A 168 3.25 6.73 -16.15
N GLU A 169 3.80 7.88 -16.54
CA GLU A 169 4.69 8.67 -15.68
C GLU A 169 3.99 9.06 -14.36
N ALA A 170 2.74 9.49 -14.42
CA ALA A 170 1.94 9.83 -13.23
C ALA A 170 1.69 8.59 -12.34
N VAL A 171 1.42 7.43 -12.94
CA VAL A 171 1.27 6.14 -12.22
C VAL A 171 2.55 5.78 -11.49
N VAL A 172 3.70 5.86 -12.16
CA VAL A 172 5.01 5.57 -11.54
C VAL A 172 5.28 6.50 -10.37
N ARG A 173 5.06 7.81 -10.53
CA ARG A 173 5.23 8.79 -9.45
C ARG A 173 4.30 8.51 -8.26
N SER A 174 3.06 8.11 -8.52
CA SER A 174 2.11 7.72 -7.48
C SER A 174 2.58 6.52 -6.67
N ILE A 175 3.14 5.50 -7.32
CA ILE A 175 3.71 4.32 -6.67
C ILE A 175 4.95 4.70 -5.85
N GLN A 176 5.83 5.54 -6.40
CA GLN A 176 7.01 6.06 -5.70
C GLN A 176 6.61 6.84 -4.44
N SER A 177 5.60 7.72 -4.53
CA SER A 177 5.10 8.49 -3.39
C SER A 177 4.50 7.59 -2.30
N ALA A 178 3.76 6.54 -2.68
CA ALA A 178 3.24 5.56 -1.73
C ALA A 178 4.37 4.83 -0.99
N TRP A 179 5.42 4.43 -1.71
CA TRP A 179 6.59 3.79 -1.12
C TRP A 179 7.37 4.73 -0.21
N GLN A 180 7.59 5.98 -0.62
CA GLN A 180 8.27 6.99 0.20
C GLN A 180 7.52 7.24 1.50
N THR A 181 6.18 7.35 1.45
CA THR A 181 5.35 7.49 2.65
C THR A 181 5.53 6.29 3.58
N PHE A 182 5.56 5.07 3.04
CA PHE A 182 5.81 3.87 3.85
C PHE A 182 7.20 3.89 4.50
N ASP A 183 8.24 4.22 3.73
CA ASP A 183 9.62 4.28 4.22
C ASP A 183 9.78 5.26 5.39
N GLU A 184 9.23 6.47 5.24
CA GLU A 184 9.24 7.49 6.28
C GLU A 184 8.55 7.02 7.57
N TRP A 185 7.35 6.44 7.48
CA TRP A 185 6.60 6.00 8.64
C TRP A 185 7.18 4.76 9.29
N SER A 186 7.63 3.80 8.49
CA SER A 186 8.29 2.58 8.97
C SER A 186 9.62 2.89 9.67
N GLY A 187 10.44 3.78 9.06
CA GLY A 187 11.68 4.24 9.67
C GLY A 187 11.46 4.96 11.00
N ARG A 188 10.47 5.85 11.05
CA ARG A 188 10.10 6.56 12.29
C ARG A 188 9.61 5.60 13.37
N MET A 189 8.73 4.67 13.03
CA MET A 189 8.25 3.64 13.95
C MET A 189 9.39 2.79 14.49
N SER A 190 10.28 2.32 13.63
CA SER A 190 11.44 1.50 14.03
C SER A 190 12.34 2.22 15.02
N ALA A 191 12.63 3.51 14.77
CA ALA A 191 13.41 4.34 15.70
C ALA A 191 12.71 4.48 17.06
N GLN A 192 11.41 4.75 17.09
CA GLN A 192 10.64 4.87 18.33
C GLN A 192 10.58 3.58 19.14
N VAL A 193 10.43 2.43 18.47
CA VAL A 193 10.48 1.11 19.11
C VAL A 193 11.86 0.85 19.70
N GLN A 194 12.93 1.15 18.94
CA GLN A 194 14.30 1.01 19.42
C GLN A 194 14.57 1.88 20.65
N ASP A 195 14.20 3.15 20.61
CA ASP A 195 14.36 4.08 21.74
C ASP A 195 13.60 3.62 22.98
N THR A 196 12.41 3.06 22.80
CA THR A 196 11.59 2.52 23.88
C THR A 196 12.28 1.33 24.57
N TRP A 197 12.85 0.39 23.78
CA TRP A 197 13.61 -0.74 24.33
C TRP A 197 14.91 -0.31 24.99
N LEU A 198 15.64 0.64 24.42
CA LEU A 198 16.86 1.19 25.02
C LEU A 198 16.56 1.89 26.35
N GLY A 199 15.51 2.69 26.42
CA GLY A 199 15.07 3.34 27.65
C GLY A 199 14.71 2.35 28.75
N LEU A 200 14.00 1.26 28.41
CA LEU A 200 13.71 0.18 29.35
C LEU A 200 15.01 -0.52 29.83
N GLY A 201 15.96 -0.77 28.93
CA GLY A 201 17.25 -1.36 29.27
C GLY A 201 18.09 -0.46 30.20
N VAL A 202 18.02 0.87 30.03
CA VAL A 202 18.66 1.82 30.96
C VAL A 202 18.02 1.74 32.34
N HIS A 203 16.69 1.76 32.40
CA HIS A 203 15.94 1.68 33.67
C HIS A 203 16.22 0.36 34.39
N MET A 204 16.27 -0.78 33.68
CA MET A 204 16.63 -2.07 34.27
C MET A 204 18.05 -2.07 34.87
N ARG A 205 19.01 -1.40 34.26
CA ARG A 205 20.39 -1.32 34.77
C ARG A 205 20.55 -0.38 35.96
N SER A 206 19.65 0.57 36.17
CA SER A 206 19.67 1.45 37.33
C SER A 206 19.18 0.81 38.62
N LEU A 207 18.53 -0.37 38.50
CA LEU A 207 18.07 -1.10 39.71
C LEU A 207 19.26 -1.68 40.50
N GLU A 208 19.37 -1.26 41.76
CA GLU A 208 20.39 -1.82 42.67
C GLU A 208 20.04 -3.26 43.04
N PRO A 209 20.97 -4.24 42.82
CA PRO A 209 20.68 -5.66 43.01
C PRO A 209 20.22 -6.09 44.42
N ASN A 210 20.57 -5.32 45.44
CA ASN A 210 20.26 -5.59 46.84
C ASN A 210 19.23 -4.63 47.45
N ALA A 211 18.67 -3.70 46.68
CA ALA A 211 17.72 -2.68 47.14
C ALA A 211 16.50 -3.33 47.84
N GLU A 212 15.90 -4.34 47.22
CA GLU A 212 14.75 -5.06 47.77
C GLU A 212 15.09 -5.77 49.07
N TRP A 213 16.26 -6.42 49.16
CA TRP A 213 16.71 -7.10 50.35
C TRP A 213 17.00 -6.11 51.51
N ILE A 214 17.67 -5.01 51.23
CA ILE A 214 17.95 -3.95 52.21
C ILE A 214 16.64 -3.39 52.73
N ALA A 215 15.68 -3.06 51.85
CA ALA A 215 14.37 -2.55 52.23
C ALA A 215 13.54 -3.57 53.03
N PHE A 216 13.64 -4.84 52.70
CA PHE A 216 13.00 -5.92 53.49
C PHE A 216 13.67 -6.05 54.87
N ALA A 217 14.99 -6.12 54.91
CA ALA A 217 15.74 -6.30 56.15
C ALA A 217 15.51 -5.14 57.15
N SER A 218 15.42 -3.91 56.66
CA SER A 218 15.16 -2.72 57.51
C SER A 218 13.76 -2.71 58.14
N ARG A 219 12.81 -3.46 57.55
CA ARG A 219 11.40 -3.54 58.01
C ARG A 219 11.10 -4.82 58.82
N SER A 220 12.05 -5.76 58.88
CA SER A 220 11.83 -7.07 59.48
C SER A 220 12.47 -7.13 60.88
N ASP A 221 11.61 -7.26 61.91
CA ASP A 221 12.05 -7.45 63.30
C ASP A 221 12.50 -8.89 63.61
N HIS A 222 12.43 -9.79 62.64
CA HIS A 222 12.66 -11.23 62.83
C HIS A 222 13.93 -11.77 62.17
N LEU A 223 14.74 -10.90 61.55
CA LEU A 223 16.03 -11.33 60.99
C LEU A 223 17.01 -11.58 62.15
N LEU A 224 17.59 -12.76 62.12
CA LEU A 224 18.63 -13.13 63.07
C LEU A 224 19.93 -12.44 62.66
N ASP A 225 20.54 -11.73 63.61
CA ASP A 225 21.87 -11.21 63.44
C ASP A 225 22.89 -12.38 63.52
N PRO A 226 23.68 -12.62 62.42
CA PRO A 226 24.63 -13.71 62.40
C PRO A 226 25.67 -13.65 63.54
N ASP A 227 25.97 -12.46 64.07
CA ASP A 227 26.89 -12.27 65.18
C ASP A 227 26.29 -12.64 66.53
N THR A 228 24.95 -12.64 66.69
CA THR A 228 24.27 -13.04 67.96
C THR A 228 24.06 -14.54 68.06
N VAL A 229 24.04 -15.29 66.98
CA VAL A 229 23.87 -16.78 67.02
C VAL A 229 25.05 -17.49 67.66
N SER A 230 26.24 -16.91 67.57
CA SER A 230 27.46 -17.49 68.18
C SER A 230 27.42 -17.59 69.68
N TYR A 231 26.63 -16.79 70.38
CA TYR A 231 26.61 -16.74 71.87
C TYR A 231 25.52 -17.62 72.53
N THR A 232 24.48 -17.98 71.84
CA THR A 232 23.38 -18.76 72.40
C THR A 232 23.69 -20.26 72.48
N HIS A 233 24.63 -20.78 71.69
CA HIS A 233 25.01 -22.18 71.68
C HIS A 233 26.05 -22.56 72.82
N LEU A 234 26.73 -21.59 73.37
CA LEU A 234 27.72 -21.83 74.43
C LEU A 234 27.11 -21.90 75.82
N ARG A 235 25.88 -21.39 76.05
CA ARG A 235 25.20 -21.43 77.37
C ARG A 235 24.38 -22.69 77.58
N ALA A 236 24.12 -23.54 76.65
CA ALA A 236 23.31 -24.74 76.75
C ALA A 236 24.09 -25.99 77.22
N HIS A 237 25.41 -25.90 77.42
CA HIS A 237 26.25 -27.00 77.82
C HIS A 237 26.85 -26.86 79.25
N GLU A 238 26.43 -25.85 80.06
CA GLU A 238 26.91 -25.65 81.44
C GLU A 238 25.84 -25.85 82.48
N THR A 239 24.80 -26.69 82.29
CA THR A 239 23.88 -27.14 83.32
C THR A 239 23.75 -28.62 83.30
#